data_2d96d47ff55c27b5a40e5b7aeae689d6
#
_entry.id   2d96d47ff55c27b5a40e5b7aeae689d6
#
_cell.length_a   1.000
_cell.length_b   1.000
_cell.length_c   1.000
_cell.angle_alpha   90.00
_cell.angle_beta   90.00
_cell.angle_gamma   90.00
#
_symmetry.space_group_name_H-M   'P 1'
#
loop_
_entity.id
_entity.type
_entity.pdbx_description
1 polymer ?
#
loop_
_entity_poly.entity_id
_entity_poly.type
_entity_poly.pdbx_seq_one_letter_code
_entity_poly.pdbx_strand_id
1 'polypeptide(L)'
;MVRPFPFVITFIALIMSAAPRLRAAETVWSGLVIAENVAQPESIPLELTRIERLLKELFGYNQFQVIGQSSKTLKTGQEDWLATSKFFGLHVDARGESEAGYVLDLKLYKEKELLLETDAKLSKRSPLVIKGPQVGSGQLLLVLIVQ
;
A
#
# COMPACT_ATOMS: atom_id res chain seq x y z
N MET A 1 -61.63 -21.42 -44.11
CA MET A 1 -61.33 -20.41 -43.10
C MET A 1 -59.98 -20.74 -42.45
N VAL A 2 -58.94 -20.04 -42.88
CA VAL A 2 -57.61 -20.26 -42.33
C VAL A 2 -57.49 -19.31 -41.12
N ARG A 3 -57.38 -19.90 -39.93
CA ARG A 3 -57.06 -19.12 -38.72
C ARG A 3 -55.61 -18.76 -38.80
N PRO A 4 -55.24 -17.47 -38.69
CA PRO A 4 -53.84 -17.13 -38.53
C PRO A 4 -53.36 -17.62 -37.15
N PHE A 5 -52.33 -18.46 -37.16
CA PHE A 5 -51.65 -18.79 -35.94
C PHE A 5 -50.93 -17.53 -35.43
N PRO A 6 -51.16 -17.13 -34.17
CA PRO A 6 -50.33 -16.06 -33.61
C PRO A 6 -48.90 -16.60 -33.52
N PHE A 7 -48.02 -16.02 -34.32
CA PHE A 7 -46.61 -16.21 -34.08
C PHE A 7 -46.29 -15.56 -32.75
N VAL A 8 -46.14 -16.38 -31.73
CA VAL A 8 -45.54 -15.90 -30.49
C VAL A 8 -44.06 -15.88 -30.73
N ILE A 9 -43.59 -14.71 -31.13
CA ILE A 9 -42.14 -14.46 -31.11
C ILE A 9 -41.74 -14.32 -29.67
N THR A 10 -41.27 -15.38 -29.09
CA THR A 10 -40.64 -15.34 -27.78
C THR A 10 -39.29 -14.66 -28.00
N PHE A 11 -39.24 -13.36 -27.76
CA PHE A 11 -37.97 -12.68 -27.59
C PHE A 11 -37.35 -13.22 -26.31
N ILE A 12 -36.43 -14.16 -26.47
CA ILE A 12 -35.50 -14.47 -25.40
C ILE A 12 -34.52 -13.29 -25.40
N ALA A 13 -34.84 -12.27 -24.60
CA ALA A 13 -33.86 -11.26 -24.26
C ALA A 13 -32.76 -11.97 -23.50
N LEU A 14 -31.69 -12.31 -24.20
CA LEU A 14 -30.45 -12.70 -23.56
C LEU A 14 -29.95 -11.46 -22.85
N ILE A 15 -30.36 -11.30 -21.58
CA ILE A 15 -29.77 -10.33 -20.70
C ILE A 15 -28.36 -10.85 -20.44
N MET A 16 -27.41 -10.44 -21.27
CA MET A 16 -26.03 -10.51 -20.87
C MET A 16 -25.87 -9.55 -19.70
N SER A 17 -26.13 -10.05 -18.50
CA SER A 17 -25.61 -9.42 -17.32
C SER A 17 -24.10 -9.53 -17.42
N ALA A 18 -23.45 -8.48 -17.92
CA ALA A 18 -22.05 -8.31 -17.73
C ALA A 18 -21.86 -8.29 -16.21
N ALA A 19 -21.47 -9.45 -15.64
CA ALA A 19 -21.04 -9.48 -14.25
C ALA A 19 -19.97 -8.40 -14.14
N PRO A 20 -20.12 -7.40 -13.22
CA PRO A 20 -19.08 -6.44 -13.01
C PRO A 20 -17.83 -7.26 -12.72
N ARG A 21 -16.78 -7.05 -13.50
CA ARG A 21 -15.47 -7.61 -13.16
C ARG A 21 -15.17 -7.08 -11.78
N LEU A 22 -15.30 -7.92 -10.77
CA LEU A 22 -14.78 -7.66 -9.45
C LEU A 22 -13.27 -7.55 -9.62
N ARG A 23 -12.80 -6.32 -9.77
CA ARG A 23 -11.38 -6.06 -9.60
C ARG A 23 -11.07 -6.49 -8.17
N ALA A 24 -10.14 -7.44 -8.03
CA ALA A 24 -9.58 -7.71 -6.73
C ALA A 24 -9.18 -6.36 -6.11
N ALA A 25 -9.66 -6.08 -4.90
CA ALA A 25 -9.30 -4.86 -4.21
C ALA A 25 -7.79 -4.77 -4.13
N GLU A 26 -7.22 -3.64 -4.55
CA GLU A 26 -5.79 -3.41 -4.46
C GLU A 26 -5.39 -3.39 -2.99
N THR A 27 -4.25 -4.00 -2.69
CA THR A 27 -3.67 -3.95 -1.35
C THR A 27 -2.50 -2.99 -1.34
N VAL A 28 -2.26 -2.38 -0.19
CA VAL A 28 -1.10 -1.56 0.07
C VAL A 28 -0.20 -2.32 1.03
N TRP A 29 1.01 -2.65 0.56
CA TRP A 29 2.04 -3.14 1.44
C TRP A 29 2.71 -1.96 2.14
N SER A 30 2.84 -2.05 3.46
CA SER A 30 3.47 -1.03 4.28
C SER A 30 4.52 -1.66 5.16
N GLY A 31 5.69 -1.05 5.22
CA GLY A 31 6.81 -1.55 6.01
C GLY A 31 7.51 -0.46 6.81
N LEU A 32 7.90 -0.83 8.02
CA LEU A 32 8.87 -0.10 8.82
C LEU A 32 10.23 -0.74 8.57
N VAL A 33 11.16 0.03 8.03
CA VAL A 33 12.46 -0.46 7.58
C VAL A 33 13.57 0.28 8.30
N ILE A 34 14.53 -0.44 8.86
CA ILE A 34 15.76 0.13 9.39
C ILE A 34 16.85 0.01 8.32
N ALA A 35 17.41 1.14 7.94
CA ALA A 35 18.52 1.24 7.00
C ALA A 35 19.80 1.53 7.75
N GLU A 36 20.86 0.78 7.46
CA GLU A 36 22.14 0.88 8.15
C GLU A 36 23.31 0.71 7.16
N ASN A 37 24.49 1.14 7.58
CA ASN A 37 25.73 0.79 6.93
C ASN A 37 26.50 -0.20 7.81
N VAL A 38 26.73 -1.38 7.27
CA VAL A 38 27.44 -2.46 7.97
C VAL A 38 28.59 -2.97 7.11
N ALA A 39 29.58 -3.61 7.77
CA ALA A 39 30.77 -4.13 7.07
C ALA A 39 30.44 -5.30 6.13
N GLN A 40 29.48 -6.13 6.53
CA GLN A 40 29.05 -7.31 5.76
C GLN A 40 27.53 -7.32 5.63
N PRO A 41 26.98 -6.59 4.63
CA PRO A 41 25.55 -6.51 4.49
C PRO A 41 24.93 -7.85 4.08
N GLU A 42 23.78 -8.15 4.67
CA GLU A 42 22.95 -9.27 4.26
C GLU A 42 22.14 -8.92 3.01
N SER A 43 21.59 -9.95 2.36
CA SER A 43 20.67 -9.76 1.24
C SER A 43 19.48 -8.93 1.65
N ILE A 44 18.98 -8.12 0.72
CA ILE A 44 17.78 -7.31 0.98
C ILE A 44 16.57 -8.22 1.22
N PRO A 45 15.64 -7.88 2.15
CA PRO A 45 14.39 -8.60 2.31
C PRO A 45 13.61 -8.70 1.00
N LEU A 46 12.93 -9.83 0.77
CA LEU A 46 12.19 -10.09 -0.47
C LEU A 46 11.16 -9.00 -0.76
N GLU A 47 10.52 -8.47 0.25
CA GLU A 47 9.50 -7.41 0.13
C GLU A 47 10.05 -6.12 -0.44
N LEU A 48 11.35 -5.88 -0.31
CA LEU A 48 12.04 -4.67 -0.77
C LEU A 48 12.82 -4.87 -2.07
N THR A 49 12.83 -6.07 -2.63
CA THR A 49 13.66 -6.40 -3.82
C THR A 49 13.36 -5.47 -5.00
N ARG A 50 12.09 -5.13 -5.21
CA ARG A 50 11.67 -4.26 -6.32
C ARG A 50 12.20 -2.84 -6.21
N ILE A 51 12.48 -2.38 -5.00
CA ILE A 51 12.90 -1.01 -4.73
C ILE A 51 14.33 -0.93 -4.17
N GLU A 52 15.08 -2.03 -4.21
CA GLU A 52 16.45 -2.09 -3.68
C GLU A 52 17.34 -0.98 -4.22
N ARG A 53 17.36 -0.81 -5.56
CA ARG A 53 18.16 0.23 -6.20
C ARG A 53 17.75 1.62 -5.72
N LEU A 54 16.44 1.89 -5.65
CA LEU A 54 15.91 3.16 -5.19
C LEU A 54 16.35 3.46 -3.76
N LEU A 55 16.25 2.48 -2.86
CA LEU A 55 16.64 2.64 -1.46
C LEU A 55 18.14 2.91 -1.32
N LYS A 56 18.97 2.18 -2.05
CA LYS A 56 20.43 2.36 -2.02
C LYS A 56 20.87 3.71 -2.59
N GLU A 57 20.25 4.13 -3.69
CA GLU A 57 20.59 5.42 -4.33
C GLU A 57 20.13 6.62 -3.49
N LEU A 58 18.92 6.57 -2.92
CA LEU A 58 18.37 7.72 -2.19
C LEU A 58 19.00 7.92 -0.82
N PHE A 59 19.34 6.85 -0.11
CA PHE A 59 19.72 6.93 1.30
C PHE A 59 21.16 6.55 1.58
N GLY A 60 21.85 5.94 0.62
CA GLY A 60 23.28 5.60 0.75
C GLY A 60 23.59 4.51 1.77
N TYR A 61 22.58 3.76 2.23
CA TYR A 61 22.76 2.63 3.14
C TYR A 61 22.96 1.33 2.37
N ASN A 62 23.62 0.36 2.99
CA ASN A 62 23.89 -0.94 2.36
C ASN A 62 23.12 -2.11 2.96
N GLN A 63 22.41 -1.90 4.07
CA GLN A 63 21.58 -2.94 4.68
C GLN A 63 20.21 -2.40 5.06
N PHE A 64 19.17 -3.19 4.79
CA PHE A 64 17.78 -2.86 5.09
C PHE A 64 17.13 -4.02 5.81
N GLN A 65 16.45 -3.73 6.92
CA GLN A 65 15.76 -4.72 7.73
C GLN A 65 14.32 -4.28 7.93
N VAL A 66 13.36 -5.15 7.58
CA VAL A 66 11.94 -4.91 7.86
C VAL A 66 11.65 -5.30 9.30
N ILE A 67 11.24 -4.33 10.10
CA ILE A 67 10.91 -4.55 11.53
C ILE A 67 9.42 -4.63 11.80
N GLY A 68 8.59 -4.30 10.84
CA GLY A 68 7.15 -4.42 10.90
C GLY A 68 6.56 -4.22 9.52
N GLN A 69 5.52 -4.98 9.19
CA GLN A 69 4.89 -4.90 7.87
C GLN A 69 3.44 -5.38 7.91
N SER A 70 2.67 -4.93 6.95
CA SER A 70 1.35 -5.47 6.66
C SER A 70 0.96 -5.23 5.20
N SER A 71 -0.02 -5.99 4.73
CA SER A 71 -0.71 -5.72 3.47
C SER A 71 -2.17 -5.50 3.78
N LYS A 72 -2.69 -4.34 3.44
CA LYS A 72 -4.07 -3.95 3.76
C LYS A 72 -4.74 -3.23 2.61
N THR A 73 -6.06 -3.34 2.54
CA THR A 73 -6.89 -2.55 1.65
C THR A 73 -7.23 -1.23 2.35
N LEU A 74 -6.90 -0.12 1.73
CA LEU A 74 -7.23 1.20 2.26
C LEU A 74 -8.62 1.61 1.76
N LYS A 75 -9.48 2.05 2.69
CA LYS A 75 -10.82 2.54 2.39
C LYS A 75 -10.93 4.00 2.79
N THR A 76 -11.34 4.83 1.84
CA THR A 76 -11.55 6.26 2.08
C THR A 76 -12.47 6.51 3.27
N GLY A 77 -12.06 7.40 4.14
CA GLY A 77 -12.78 7.75 5.36
C GLY A 77 -12.50 6.83 6.55
N GLN A 78 -11.63 5.86 6.40
CA GLN A 78 -11.26 4.93 7.47
C GLN A 78 -9.82 5.12 7.92
N GLU A 79 -9.60 4.86 9.19
CA GLU A 79 -8.30 4.84 9.83
C GLU A 79 -7.86 3.41 10.08
N ASP A 80 -6.56 3.14 10.04
CA ASP A 80 -5.98 1.84 10.32
C ASP A 80 -4.52 1.95 10.76
N TRP A 81 -4.01 0.90 11.35
CA TRP A 81 -2.58 0.72 11.59
C TRP A 81 -1.99 -0.05 10.42
N LEU A 82 -1.00 0.55 9.75
CA LEU A 82 -0.39 -0.06 8.57
C LEU A 82 0.73 -1.02 8.92
N ALA A 83 1.67 -0.58 9.75
CA ALA A 83 2.79 -1.39 10.15
C ALA A 83 3.14 -1.09 11.60
N THR A 84 3.44 -2.14 12.36
CA THR A 84 3.80 -2.01 13.76
C THR A 84 5.02 -2.85 14.07
N SER A 85 5.84 -2.35 14.97
CA SER A 85 6.96 -3.07 15.57
C SER A 85 6.84 -2.99 17.09
N LYS A 86 7.87 -3.47 17.81
CA LYS A 86 7.88 -3.41 19.26
C LYS A 86 7.71 -1.99 19.79
N PHE A 87 8.31 -0.99 19.14
CA PHE A 87 8.31 0.40 19.61
C PHE A 87 7.57 1.36 18.71
N PHE A 88 7.45 1.04 17.41
CA PHE A 88 6.91 1.96 16.42
C PHE A 88 5.59 1.49 15.86
N GLY A 89 4.71 2.42 15.53
CA GLY A 89 3.47 2.19 14.82
C GLY A 89 3.24 3.24 13.76
N LEU A 90 2.89 2.81 12.56
CA LEU A 90 2.49 3.69 11.47
C LEU A 90 0.98 3.63 11.30
N HIS A 91 0.33 4.75 11.58
CA HIS A 91 -1.11 4.93 11.46
C HIS A 91 -1.45 5.66 10.17
N VAL A 92 -2.54 5.28 9.54
CA VAL A 92 -3.06 5.94 8.35
C VAL A 92 -4.50 6.38 8.53
N ASP A 93 -4.80 7.57 8.03
CA ASP A 93 -6.15 8.03 7.74
C ASP A 93 -6.27 8.18 6.22
N ALA A 94 -7.07 7.32 5.61
CA ALA A 94 -7.27 7.32 4.16
C ALA A 94 -8.32 8.38 3.81
N ARG A 95 -7.89 9.48 3.18
CA ARG A 95 -8.73 10.63 2.89
C ARG A 95 -9.35 10.61 1.51
N GLY A 96 -8.72 9.97 0.54
CA GLY A 96 -9.23 9.89 -0.81
C GLY A 96 -8.52 8.84 -1.64
N GLU A 97 -9.18 8.43 -2.70
CA GLU A 97 -8.67 7.50 -3.70
C GLU A 97 -9.10 7.96 -5.09
N SER A 98 -8.19 7.81 -6.06
CA SER A 98 -8.43 8.00 -7.47
C SER A 98 -7.71 6.91 -8.27
N GLU A 99 -7.84 6.92 -9.59
CA GLU A 99 -7.08 6.00 -10.45
C GLU A 99 -5.57 6.20 -10.32
N ALA A 100 -5.14 7.41 -9.99
CA ALA A 100 -3.73 7.75 -9.84
C ALA A 100 -3.13 7.28 -8.50
N GLY A 101 -3.93 7.18 -7.44
CA GLY A 101 -3.43 6.81 -6.14
C GLY A 101 -4.33 7.18 -4.96
N TYR A 102 -3.72 7.25 -3.80
CA TYR A 102 -4.37 7.53 -2.52
C TYR A 102 -3.88 8.83 -1.93
N VAL A 103 -4.78 9.56 -1.27
CA VAL A 103 -4.44 10.70 -0.43
C VAL A 103 -4.53 10.24 1.02
N LEU A 104 -3.42 10.31 1.73
CA LEU A 104 -3.26 9.75 3.06
C LEU A 104 -2.78 10.80 4.05
N ASP A 105 -3.23 10.69 5.28
CA ASP A 105 -2.60 11.30 6.44
C ASP A 105 -1.88 10.19 7.21
N LEU A 106 -0.57 10.29 7.32
CA LEU A 106 0.28 9.31 7.97
C LEU A 106 0.80 9.86 9.29
N LYS A 107 0.72 9.04 10.33
CA LYS A 107 1.24 9.36 11.66
C LYS A 107 2.15 8.24 12.13
N LEU A 108 3.37 8.60 12.47
CA LEU A 108 4.32 7.67 13.08
C LEU A 108 4.36 7.91 14.58
N TYR A 109 4.15 6.83 15.33
CA TYR A 109 4.23 6.83 16.78
C TYR A 109 5.41 6.00 17.26
N LYS A 110 6.04 6.42 18.32
CA LYS A 110 6.91 5.60 19.16
C LYS A 110 6.19 5.41 20.50
N GLU A 111 5.73 4.19 20.75
CA GLU A 111 4.81 3.91 21.86
C GLU A 111 3.57 4.83 21.76
N LYS A 112 3.37 5.77 22.68
CA LYS A 112 2.25 6.72 22.67
C LYS A 112 2.62 8.10 22.11
N GLU A 113 3.88 8.32 21.79
CA GLU A 113 4.39 9.60 21.33
C GLU A 113 4.28 9.75 19.82
N LEU A 114 3.63 10.81 19.36
CA LEU A 114 3.59 11.16 17.94
C LEU A 114 4.93 11.77 17.55
N LEU A 115 5.65 11.09 16.64
CA LEU A 115 6.96 11.53 16.15
C LEU A 115 6.87 12.30 14.82
N LEU A 116 5.93 11.92 13.95
CA LEU A 116 5.81 12.47 12.62
C LEU A 116 4.36 12.41 12.18
N GLU A 117 3.88 13.49 11.61
CA GLU A 117 2.61 13.53 10.89
C GLU A 117 2.83 14.18 9.54
N THR A 118 2.33 13.55 8.48
CA THR A 118 2.47 14.08 7.13
C THR A 118 1.30 13.69 6.26
N ASP A 119 0.87 14.64 5.43
CA ASP A 119 0.00 14.34 4.30
C ASP A 119 0.84 13.76 3.17
N ALA A 120 0.38 12.69 2.57
CA ALA A 120 1.11 11.99 1.54
C ALA A 120 0.19 11.55 0.40
N LYS A 121 0.76 11.51 -0.79
CA LYS A 121 0.11 10.92 -1.97
C LYS A 121 0.83 9.64 -2.32
N LEU A 122 0.11 8.52 -2.27
CA LEU A 122 0.63 7.22 -2.65
C LEU A 122 0.18 6.90 -4.06
N SER A 123 1.12 6.92 -5.00
CA SER A 123 0.86 6.52 -6.39
C SER A 123 0.62 5.01 -6.49
N LYS A 124 -0.32 4.60 -7.33
CA LYS A 124 -0.53 3.18 -7.64
C LYS A 124 0.62 2.57 -8.45
N ARG A 125 1.53 3.38 -8.98
CA ARG A 125 2.62 2.95 -9.88
C ARG A 125 4.02 3.14 -9.33
N SER A 126 4.18 3.83 -8.21
CA SER A 126 5.48 4.08 -7.62
C SER A 126 5.43 3.97 -6.10
N PRO A 127 6.52 3.49 -5.47
CA PRO A 127 6.58 3.40 -4.02
C PRO A 127 6.67 4.78 -3.39
N LEU A 128 6.14 4.90 -2.18
CA LEU A 128 6.34 6.05 -1.31
C LEU A 128 7.34 5.65 -0.23
N VAL A 129 8.43 6.40 -0.13
CA VAL A 129 9.44 6.19 0.91
C VAL A 129 9.60 7.48 1.69
N ILE A 130 9.34 7.43 2.99
CA ILE A 130 9.44 8.57 3.89
C ILE A 130 10.55 8.31 4.88
N LYS A 131 11.47 9.27 5.01
CA LYS A 131 12.52 9.24 6.01
C LYS A 131 11.94 9.57 7.39
N GLY A 132 12.01 8.62 8.30
CA GLY A 132 11.61 8.78 9.69
C GLY A 132 12.76 9.25 10.58
N PRO A 133 12.64 9.08 11.90
CA PRO A 133 13.71 9.43 12.82
C PRO A 133 14.91 8.47 12.73
N GLN A 134 16.05 8.91 13.21
CA GLN A 134 17.19 8.02 13.44
C GLN A 134 16.89 7.06 14.61
N VAL A 135 17.32 5.81 14.44
CA VAL A 135 17.18 4.76 15.45
C VAL A 135 18.57 4.15 15.69
N GLY A 136 19.21 4.56 16.79
CA GLY A 136 20.60 4.21 17.03
C GLY A 136 21.52 4.74 15.92
N SER A 137 22.31 3.86 15.31
CA SER A 137 23.14 4.18 14.13
C SER A 137 22.39 4.05 12.81
N GLY A 138 21.14 3.61 12.84
CA GLY A 138 20.30 3.39 11.68
C GLY A 138 19.29 4.49 11.42
N GLN A 139 18.62 4.38 10.28
CA GLN A 139 17.60 5.30 9.83
C GLN A 139 16.29 4.54 9.65
N LEU A 140 15.23 4.97 10.32
CA LEU A 140 13.90 4.42 10.08
C LEU A 140 13.34 4.98 8.77
N LEU A 141 12.88 4.09 7.91
CA LEU A 141 12.18 4.41 6.67
C LEU A 141 10.76 3.86 6.73
N LEU A 142 9.82 4.65 6.25
CA LEU A 142 8.42 4.25 6.07
C LEU A 142 8.23 3.96 4.59
N VAL A 143 7.86 2.75 4.24
CA VAL A 143 7.71 2.32 2.84
C VAL A 143 6.29 1.86 2.58
N LEU A 144 5.65 2.43 1.57
CA LEU A 144 4.31 2.06 1.14
C LEU A 144 4.32 1.74 -0.36
N ILE A 145 3.76 0.59 -0.73
CA ILE A 145 3.73 0.12 -2.11
C ILE A 145 2.35 -0.43 -2.42
N VAL A 146 1.73 0.05 -3.49
CA VAL A 146 0.48 -0.51 -4.00
C VAL A 146 0.79 -1.79 -4.78
N GLN A 147 0.13 -2.86 -4.41
CA GLN A 147 0.29 -4.19 -5.01
C GLN A 147 -0.85 -4.52 -5.96
#